data_1dc5ceb7b5068ea48206b6fe2d19b271
#
_entry.id   1dc5ceb7b5068ea48206b6fe2d19b271
#
_cell.length_a   1.000
_cell.length_b   1.000
_cell.length_c   1.000
_cell.angle_alpha   90.00
_cell.angle_beta   90.00
_cell.angle_gamma   90.00
#
_symmetry.space_group_name_H-M   'P 1'
#
loop_
_entity.id
_entity.type
_entity.pdbx_description
1 polymer ?
#
loop_
_entity_poly.entity_id
_entity_poly.type
_entity_poly.pdbx_seq_one_letter_code
_entity_poly.pdbx_strand_id
1 'polypeptide(L)'
;RGLGDVYKRQISYCAVCDGAFFKSKTVAAVGGGSSALQSARLLAELCKKVYVIHRRNEFRGEQRLCEELKSFHNIEFLLNSEIKKINGKTRLESVLVKNNLSGEETVLPLDGLFVAIGKEPQNEIFAEVTELDENGYIKANESCKTSTDGIYAAGDCRTKAFRQLTTAA
;
A
#
# COMPACT_ATOMS: atom_id res chain seq x y z
N ARG A 1 0.17 -9.89 9.78
CA ARG A 1 -0.58 -10.15 8.52
C ARG A 1 -1.30 -11.49 8.68
N GLY A 2 -2.61 -11.49 8.77
CA GLY A 2 -3.38 -12.73 8.86
C GLY A 2 -3.52 -13.39 7.50
N LEU A 3 -3.40 -14.71 7.43
CA LEU A 3 -3.68 -15.50 6.21
C LEU A 3 -5.08 -15.19 5.62
N GLY A 4 -6.01 -14.68 6.43
CA GLY A 4 -7.34 -14.26 6.01
C GLY A 4 -7.36 -13.10 5.02
N ASP A 5 -6.38 -12.22 5.05
CA ASP A 5 -6.30 -11.04 4.18
C ASP A 5 -5.94 -11.46 2.74
N VAL A 6 -5.03 -12.42 2.62
CA VAL A 6 -4.59 -12.98 1.34
C VAL A 6 -5.64 -13.95 0.76
N TYR A 7 -6.27 -14.74 1.61
CA TYR A 7 -7.22 -15.78 1.19
C TYR A 7 -8.47 -15.22 0.53
N LYS A 8 -8.94 -14.07 0.99
CA LYS A 8 -10.17 -13.45 0.46
C LYS A 8 -9.95 -12.54 -0.73
N ARG A 9 -8.70 -12.29 -1.14
CA ARG A 9 -8.29 -11.42 -2.28
C ARG A 9 -9.00 -10.06 -2.35
N GLN A 10 -9.48 -9.57 -1.22
CA GLN A 10 -10.21 -8.30 -1.14
C GLN A 10 -9.44 -7.22 -0.38
N ILE A 11 -8.38 -7.63 0.35
CA ILE A 11 -7.38 -6.71 0.91
C ILE A 11 -6.07 -7.02 0.21
N SER A 12 -5.59 -6.06 -0.58
CA SER A 12 -4.39 -6.19 -1.40
C SER A 12 -3.34 -5.15 -1.01
N TYR A 13 -2.08 -5.47 -1.26
CA TYR A 13 -0.94 -4.57 -1.12
C TYR A 13 -0.33 -4.19 -2.49
N CYS A 14 -0.96 -4.61 -3.59
CA CYS A 14 -0.46 -4.40 -4.94
C CYS A 14 -1.61 -4.17 -5.92
N ALA A 15 -1.87 -2.91 -6.27
CA ALA A 15 -2.93 -2.57 -7.25
C ALA A 15 -2.61 -3.09 -8.65
N VAL A 16 -1.34 -3.12 -9.06
CA VAL A 16 -0.91 -3.67 -10.36
C VAL A 16 -1.19 -5.17 -10.43
N CYS A 17 -1.03 -5.89 -9.30
CA CYS A 17 -1.24 -7.33 -9.24
C CYS A 17 -2.72 -7.72 -9.26
N ASP A 18 -3.54 -7.00 -8.50
CA ASP A 18 -4.89 -7.42 -8.16
C ASP A 18 -6.00 -6.49 -8.65
N GLY A 19 -5.66 -5.28 -9.14
CA GLY A 19 -6.63 -4.25 -9.51
C GLY A 19 -7.66 -4.71 -10.54
N ALA A 20 -7.24 -5.54 -11.50
CA ALA A 20 -8.12 -6.07 -12.55
C ALA A 20 -9.30 -6.91 -12.01
N PHE A 21 -9.16 -7.55 -10.83
CA PHE A 21 -10.24 -8.31 -10.20
C PHE A 21 -11.36 -7.42 -9.63
N PHE A 22 -11.10 -6.11 -9.55
CA PHE A 22 -12.03 -5.12 -9.00
C PHE A 22 -12.63 -4.20 -10.08
N LYS A 23 -12.57 -4.62 -11.34
CA LYS A 23 -13.19 -3.88 -12.45
C LYS A 23 -14.66 -3.60 -12.15
N SER A 24 -15.08 -2.34 -12.35
CA SER A 24 -16.43 -1.84 -12.10
C SER A 24 -16.95 -1.96 -10.65
N LYS A 25 -16.05 -2.18 -9.69
CA LYS A 25 -16.36 -2.28 -8.25
C LYS A 25 -16.01 -0.99 -7.51
N THR A 26 -16.42 -0.91 -6.25
CA THR A 26 -16.06 0.17 -5.32
C THR A 26 -14.91 -0.26 -4.44
N VAL A 27 -13.81 0.50 -4.47
CA VAL A 27 -12.59 0.16 -3.73
C VAL A 27 -12.05 1.34 -2.93
N ALA A 28 -11.18 1.07 -1.98
CA ALA A 28 -10.41 2.10 -1.30
C ALA A 28 -8.90 1.85 -1.47
N ALA A 29 -8.13 2.93 -1.65
CA ALA A 29 -6.68 2.96 -1.57
C ALA A 29 -6.27 3.73 -0.30
N VAL A 30 -5.45 3.13 0.56
CA VAL A 30 -5.01 3.72 1.82
C VAL A 30 -3.54 4.07 1.74
N GLY A 31 -3.24 5.34 1.97
CA GLY A 31 -1.88 5.85 1.97
C GLY A 31 -1.79 7.27 1.39
N GLY A 32 -0.60 7.86 1.41
CA GLY A 32 -0.41 9.23 0.94
C GLY A 32 0.95 9.48 0.28
N GLY A 33 1.73 8.43 0.03
CA GLY A 33 2.95 8.47 -0.76
C GLY A 33 2.70 8.17 -2.23
N SER A 34 3.74 8.29 -3.07
CA SER A 34 3.66 8.06 -4.52
C SER A 34 3.06 6.69 -4.87
N SER A 35 3.39 5.63 -4.12
CA SER A 35 2.83 4.29 -4.34
C SER A 35 1.32 4.21 -4.14
N ALA A 36 0.78 4.95 -3.15
CA ALA A 36 -0.66 5.01 -2.90
C ALA A 36 -1.38 5.76 -4.02
N LEU A 37 -0.81 6.87 -4.47
CA LEU A 37 -1.38 7.70 -5.54
C LEU A 37 -1.32 6.98 -6.89
N GLN A 38 -0.22 6.28 -7.20
CA GLN A 38 -0.12 5.44 -8.40
C GLN A 38 -1.14 4.30 -8.38
N SER A 39 -1.33 3.67 -7.21
CA SER A 39 -2.38 2.66 -7.02
C SER A 39 -3.77 3.24 -7.25
N ALA A 40 -4.06 4.42 -6.69
CA ALA A 40 -5.34 5.09 -6.87
C ALA A 40 -5.61 5.46 -8.33
N ARG A 41 -4.58 5.91 -9.06
CA ARG A 41 -4.67 6.21 -10.50
C ARG A 41 -5.06 4.96 -11.30
N LEU A 42 -4.33 3.88 -11.12
CA LEU A 42 -4.63 2.62 -11.81
C LEU A 42 -6.04 2.11 -11.49
N LEU A 43 -6.43 2.17 -10.22
CA LEU A 43 -7.76 1.74 -9.78
C LEU A 43 -8.87 2.65 -10.34
N ALA A 44 -8.62 3.95 -10.53
CA ALA A 44 -9.59 4.87 -11.12
C ALA A 44 -9.92 4.52 -12.59
N GLU A 45 -8.95 3.99 -13.33
CA GLU A 45 -9.17 3.52 -14.70
C GLU A 45 -9.99 2.21 -14.78
N LEU A 46 -9.98 1.40 -13.71
CA LEU A 46 -10.58 0.07 -13.69
C LEU A 46 -11.91 0.03 -12.93
N CYS A 47 -12.01 0.77 -11.84
CA CYS A 47 -13.06 0.64 -10.85
C CYS A 47 -14.19 1.67 -11.06
N LYS A 48 -15.37 1.34 -10.55
CA LYS A 48 -16.53 2.26 -10.55
C LYS A 48 -16.30 3.46 -9.65
N LYS A 49 -15.73 3.24 -8.47
CA LYS A 49 -15.48 4.27 -7.45
C LYS A 49 -14.20 3.93 -6.68
N VAL A 50 -13.40 4.94 -6.40
CA VAL A 50 -12.17 4.81 -5.61
C VAL A 50 -12.19 5.83 -4.49
N TYR A 51 -12.11 5.36 -3.25
CA TYR A 51 -11.85 6.20 -2.09
C TYR A 51 -10.35 6.24 -1.83
N VAL A 52 -9.76 7.43 -1.73
CA VAL A 52 -8.35 7.60 -1.33
C VAL A 52 -8.33 8.08 0.12
N ILE A 53 -7.97 7.18 1.03
CA ILE A 53 -7.99 7.44 2.47
C ILE A 53 -6.59 7.78 2.94
N HIS A 54 -6.41 8.98 3.51
CA HIS A 54 -5.13 9.43 4.03
C HIS A 54 -5.26 10.12 5.38
N ARG A 55 -4.35 9.77 6.33
CA ARG A 55 -4.38 10.25 7.72
C ARG A 55 -4.00 11.73 7.91
N ARG A 56 -3.45 12.38 6.88
CA ARG A 56 -3.04 13.80 6.90
C ARG A 56 -3.90 14.62 5.95
N ASN A 57 -3.77 15.94 6.03
CA ASN A 57 -4.43 16.89 5.13
C ASN A 57 -3.77 16.97 3.74
N GLU A 58 -2.52 16.52 3.60
CA GLU A 58 -1.74 16.61 2.37
C GLU A 58 -1.04 15.30 2.04
N PHE A 59 -0.95 14.99 0.75
CA PHE A 59 -0.19 13.87 0.25
C PHE A 59 1.31 14.19 0.23
N ARG A 60 2.15 13.19 0.47
CA ARG A 60 3.62 13.28 0.34
C ARG A 60 4.12 12.76 -1.00
N GLY A 61 3.23 12.28 -1.86
CA GLY A 61 3.55 11.85 -3.21
C GLY A 61 3.79 13.02 -4.17
N GLU A 62 4.10 12.70 -5.42
CA GLU A 62 4.36 13.69 -6.46
C GLU A 62 3.15 14.61 -6.68
N GLN A 63 3.37 15.92 -6.65
CA GLN A 63 2.32 16.93 -6.82
C GLN A 63 1.57 16.76 -8.15
N ARG A 64 2.30 16.48 -9.23
CA ARG A 64 1.71 16.22 -10.55
C ARG A 64 0.67 15.09 -10.50
N LEU A 65 1.00 14.01 -9.78
CA LEU A 65 0.10 12.88 -9.63
C LEU A 65 -1.13 13.23 -8.80
N CYS A 66 -0.96 14.06 -7.77
CA CYS A 66 -2.08 14.57 -6.97
C CYS A 66 -3.05 15.40 -7.84
N GLU A 67 -2.53 16.24 -8.73
CA GLU A 67 -3.33 17.06 -9.64
C GLU A 67 -4.04 16.20 -10.68
N GLU A 68 -3.36 15.22 -11.26
CA GLU A 68 -3.95 14.25 -12.19
C GLU A 68 -5.13 13.51 -11.54
N LEU A 69 -4.96 13.04 -10.30
CA LEU A 69 -6.03 12.32 -9.60
C LEU A 69 -7.28 13.14 -9.33
N LYS A 70 -7.15 14.46 -9.19
CA LYS A 70 -8.31 15.37 -9.03
C LYS A 70 -9.19 15.46 -10.27
N SER A 71 -8.65 15.11 -11.45
CA SER A 71 -9.41 15.10 -12.71
C SER A 71 -10.33 13.88 -12.87
N PHE A 72 -10.12 12.82 -12.10
CA PHE A 72 -10.95 11.63 -12.15
C PHE A 72 -12.27 11.84 -11.39
N HIS A 73 -13.38 11.73 -12.09
CA HIS A 73 -14.73 11.92 -11.53
C HIS A 73 -15.16 10.83 -10.54
N ASN A 74 -14.50 9.68 -10.58
CA ASN A 74 -14.78 8.52 -9.74
C ASN A 74 -13.85 8.38 -8.53
N ILE A 75 -12.97 9.36 -8.28
CA ILE A 75 -12.15 9.43 -7.07
C ILE A 75 -12.78 10.33 -6.03
N GLU A 76 -12.76 9.89 -4.79
CA GLU A 76 -13.11 10.68 -3.63
C GLU A 76 -11.98 10.63 -2.59
N PHE A 77 -11.50 11.81 -2.17
CA PHE A 77 -10.43 11.94 -1.20
C PHE A 77 -10.99 12.09 0.21
N LEU A 78 -10.58 11.19 1.09
CA LEU A 78 -10.88 11.21 2.51
C LEU A 78 -9.59 11.54 3.25
N LEU A 79 -9.29 12.83 3.34
CA LEU A 79 -8.12 13.36 4.05
C LEU A 79 -8.39 13.40 5.56
N ASN A 80 -7.31 13.50 6.35
CA ASN A 80 -7.35 13.44 7.81
C ASN A 80 -8.12 12.23 8.34
N SER A 81 -8.09 11.13 7.62
CA SER A 81 -8.97 9.98 7.84
C SER A 81 -8.21 8.68 7.94
N GLU A 82 -8.65 7.81 8.85
CA GLU A 82 -8.07 6.51 9.11
C GLU A 82 -9.14 5.42 9.14
N ILE A 83 -8.79 4.22 8.69
CA ILE A 83 -9.63 3.04 8.88
C ILE A 83 -9.50 2.56 10.33
N LYS A 84 -10.60 2.52 11.05
CA LYS A 84 -10.68 2.01 12.43
C LYS A 84 -11.12 0.56 12.49
N LYS A 85 -11.94 0.13 11.54
CA LYS A 85 -12.46 -1.24 11.52
C LYS A 85 -12.71 -1.70 10.08
N ILE A 86 -12.44 -2.96 9.85
CA ILE A 86 -12.78 -3.67 8.62
C ILE A 86 -13.92 -4.63 8.96
N ASN A 87 -15.02 -4.55 8.22
CA ASN A 87 -16.22 -5.34 8.44
C ASN A 87 -16.41 -6.35 7.31
N GLY A 88 -16.89 -7.53 7.69
CA GLY A 88 -17.19 -8.64 6.81
C GLY A 88 -16.91 -9.98 7.48
N LYS A 89 -17.70 -11.00 7.16
CA LYS A 89 -17.52 -12.36 7.72
C LYS A 89 -16.68 -13.23 6.77
N THR A 90 -17.18 -13.41 5.56
CA THR A 90 -16.55 -14.25 4.53
C THR A 90 -15.87 -13.43 3.44
N ARG A 91 -16.19 -12.16 3.33
CA ARG A 91 -15.62 -11.19 2.39
C ARG A 91 -15.59 -9.80 3.03
N LEU A 92 -14.83 -8.90 2.43
CA LEU A 92 -14.91 -7.48 2.77
C LEU A 92 -16.30 -6.95 2.39
N GLU A 93 -16.95 -6.27 3.30
CA GLU A 93 -18.26 -5.66 3.09
C GLU A 93 -18.21 -4.15 3.24
N SER A 94 -17.46 -3.67 4.23
CA SER A 94 -17.28 -2.24 4.47
C SER A 94 -16.06 -1.98 5.34
N VAL A 95 -15.69 -0.69 5.44
CA VAL A 95 -14.74 -0.20 6.42
C VAL A 95 -15.36 0.95 7.23
N LEU A 96 -15.01 1.02 8.51
CA LEU A 96 -15.31 2.16 9.35
C LEU A 96 -14.13 3.14 9.25
N VAL A 97 -14.39 4.31 8.70
CA VAL A 97 -13.41 5.39 8.56
C VAL A 97 -13.72 6.46 9.59
N LYS A 98 -12.70 6.94 10.28
CA LYS A 98 -12.80 8.06 11.22
C LYS A 98 -12.00 9.24 10.71
N ASN A 99 -12.62 10.41 10.68
CA ASN A 99 -11.92 11.66 10.46
C ASN A 99 -11.23 12.09 11.77
N ASN A 100 -9.92 12.31 11.72
CA ASN A 100 -9.12 12.60 12.90
C ASN A 100 -9.28 14.05 13.41
N LEU A 101 -9.85 14.96 12.60
CA LEU A 101 -10.11 16.35 13.00
C LEU A 101 -11.51 16.51 13.58
N SER A 102 -12.54 16.05 12.86
CA SER A 102 -13.92 16.18 13.30
C SER A 102 -14.35 15.10 14.29
N GLY A 103 -13.63 13.97 14.33
CA GLY A 103 -14.03 12.78 15.08
C GLY A 103 -15.17 11.99 14.44
N GLU A 104 -15.69 12.43 13.31
CA GLU A 104 -16.80 11.79 12.60
C GLU A 104 -16.40 10.40 12.12
N GLU A 105 -17.31 9.46 12.28
CA GLU A 105 -17.15 8.08 11.83
C GLU A 105 -18.15 7.76 10.71
N THR A 106 -17.63 7.24 9.61
CA THR A 106 -18.44 6.89 8.43
C THR A 106 -18.18 5.45 8.03
N VAL A 107 -19.24 4.70 7.76
CA VAL A 107 -19.15 3.35 7.20
C VAL A 107 -19.18 3.42 5.68
N LEU A 108 -18.11 2.97 5.04
CA LEU A 108 -18.00 2.91 3.59
C LEU A 108 -18.15 1.47 3.09
N PRO A 109 -19.19 1.16 2.33
CA PRO A 109 -19.29 -0.12 1.63
C PRO A 109 -18.18 -0.26 0.59
N LEU A 110 -17.43 -1.39 0.63
CA LEU A 110 -16.30 -1.64 -0.27
C LEU A 110 -16.28 -3.09 -0.75
N ASP A 111 -15.89 -3.26 -2.00
CA ASP A 111 -15.57 -4.56 -2.59
C ASP A 111 -14.09 -4.92 -2.44
N GLY A 112 -13.21 -3.93 -2.27
CA GLY A 112 -11.77 -4.12 -2.15
C GLY A 112 -11.05 -3.00 -1.42
N LEU A 113 -9.96 -3.36 -0.74
CA LEU A 113 -9.10 -2.45 0.01
C LEU A 113 -7.64 -2.63 -0.43
N PHE A 114 -7.01 -1.56 -0.90
CA PHE A 114 -5.62 -1.54 -1.31
C PHE A 114 -4.79 -0.75 -0.29
N VAL A 115 -3.84 -1.41 0.36
CA VAL A 115 -3.05 -0.83 1.44
C VAL A 115 -1.66 -0.48 0.94
N ALA A 116 -1.36 0.84 0.89
CA ALA A 116 -0.09 1.39 0.42
C ALA A 116 0.50 2.41 1.41
N ILE A 117 0.56 2.03 2.69
CA ILE A 117 1.05 2.88 3.80
C ILE A 117 2.55 2.81 4.03
N GLY A 118 3.27 2.07 3.20
CA GLY A 118 4.69 1.75 3.30
C GLY A 118 4.91 0.30 3.71
N LYS A 119 6.13 -0.17 3.48
CA LYS A 119 6.63 -1.48 3.92
C LYS A 119 7.84 -1.24 4.80
N GLU A 120 7.93 -1.97 5.88
CA GLU A 120 9.06 -1.96 6.79
C GLU A 120 9.62 -3.38 6.85
N PRO A 121 10.88 -3.58 6.49
CA PRO A 121 11.51 -4.89 6.56
C PRO A 121 11.79 -5.23 8.03
N GLN A 122 11.66 -6.51 8.39
CA GLN A 122 11.98 -7.01 9.72
C GLN A 122 13.39 -7.58 9.72
N ASN A 123 14.39 -6.72 9.51
CA ASN A 123 15.79 -7.12 9.35
C ASN A 123 16.65 -6.80 10.58
N GLU A 124 16.08 -6.28 11.67
CA GLU A 124 16.84 -5.91 12.88
C GLU A 124 17.66 -7.09 13.43
N ILE A 125 17.16 -8.32 13.28
CA ILE A 125 17.87 -9.54 13.71
C ILE A 125 19.18 -9.76 12.95
N PHE A 126 19.39 -9.12 11.82
CA PHE A 126 20.60 -9.21 11.00
C PHE A 126 21.55 -8.02 11.19
N ALA A 127 21.19 -7.03 12.00
CA ALA A 127 21.98 -5.81 12.18
C ALA A 127 23.39 -6.03 12.73
N GLU A 128 23.59 -7.15 13.48
CA GLU A 128 24.90 -7.52 14.02
C GLU A 128 25.82 -8.21 12.99
N VAL A 129 25.23 -8.74 11.91
CA VAL A 129 25.97 -9.53 10.91
C VAL A 129 26.08 -8.88 9.54
N THR A 130 25.31 -7.80 9.28
CA THR A 130 25.40 -7.04 8.03
C THR A 130 24.85 -5.64 8.21
N GLU A 131 25.23 -4.71 7.33
CA GLU A 131 24.75 -3.35 7.36
C GLU A 131 23.31 -3.23 6.85
N LEU A 132 22.51 -2.45 7.58
CA LEU A 132 21.19 -2.00 7.15
C LEU A 132 21.25 -0.55 6.64
N ASP A 133 20.33 -0.20 5.73
CA ASP A 133 20.11 1.18 5.33
C ASP A 133 19.22 1.91 6.36
N GLU A 134 19.00 3.21 6.17
CA GLU A 134 18.16 4.06 7.02
C GLU A 134 16.68 3.60 7.10
N ASN A 135 16.24 2.77 6.16
CA ASN A 135 14.89 2.20 6.11
C ASN A 135 14.84 0.75 6.60
N GLY A 136 15.95 0.22 7.13
CA GLY A 136 16.04 -1.14 7.67
C GLY A 136 16.25 -2.24 6.62
N TYR A 137 16.54 -1.90 5.36
CA TYR A 137 16.88 -2.90 4.35
C TYR A 137 18.35 -3.29 4.40
N ILE A 138 18.67 -4.57 4.18
CA ILE A 138 20.04 -5.06 4.11
C ILE A 138 20.74 -4.42 2.90
N LYS A 139 21.88 -3.77 3.13
CA LYS A 139 22.69 -3.23 2.05
C LYS A 139 23.35 -4.38 1.29
N ALA A 140 22.95 -4.56 0.04
CA ALA A 140 23.52 -5.54 -0.87
C ALA A 140 23.53 -5.00 -2.31
N ASN A 141 24.56 -5.42 -3.06
CA ASN A 141 24.69 -5.05 -4.48
C ASN A 141 23.83 -5.95 -5.39
N GLU A 142 23.90 -5.73 -6.69
CA GLU A 142 23.16 -6.53 -7.68
C GLU A 142 23.57 -8.02 -7.71
N SER A 143 24.77 -8.36 -7.24
CA SER A 143 25.21 -9.75 -7.03
C SER A 143 24.81 -10.31 -5.67
N CYS A 144 23.89 -9.65 -4.96
CA CYS A 144 23.39 -10.03 -3.63
C CYS A 144 24.46 -10.03 -2.52
N LYS A 145 25.69 -9.55 -2.77
CA LYS A 145 26.75 -9.46 -1.77
C LYS A 145 26.46 -8.37 -0.76
N THR A 146 26.55 -8.70 0.52
CA THR A 146 26.41 -7.74 1.63
C THR A 146 27.76 -7.09 1.97
N SER A 147 27.80 -6.27 3.00
CA SER A 147 29.03 -5.70 3.57
C SER A 147 29.94 -6.73 4.25
N THR A 148 29.43 -7.93 4.54
CA THR A 148 30.13 -9.00 5.24
C THR A 148 30.45 -10.15 4.30
N ASP A 149 31.72 -10.53 4.23
CA ASP A 149 32.16 -11.63 3.39
C ASP A 149 31.47 -12.95 3.75
N GLY A 150 31.03 -13.68 2.72
CA GLY A 150 30.30 -14.94 2.87
C GLY A 150 28.82 -14.79 3.18
N ILE A 151 28.32 -13.56 3.39
CA ILE A 151 26.89 -13.28 3.61
C ILE A 151 26.29 -12.66 2.36
N TYR A 152 25.18 -13.23 1.91
CA TYR A 152 24.42 -12.76 0.75
C TYR A 152 22.97 -12.48 1.14
N ALA A 153 22.40 -11.45 0.56
CA ALA A 153 20.98 -11.10 0.76
C ALA A 153 20.25 -11.02 -0.60
N ALA A 154 19.24 -11.84 -0.77
CA ALA A 154 18.38 -11.85 -1.94
C ALA A 154 16.92 -11.52 -1.57
N GLY A 155 16.12 -11.11 -2.55
CA GLY A 155 14.71 -10.82 -2.33
C GLY A 155 14.41 -9.41 -1.89
N ASP A 156 13.22 -9.22 -1.31
CA ASP A 156 12.68 -7.91 -0.93
C ASP A 156 13.27 -7.34 0.36
N CYS A 157 14.06 -8.12 1.09
CA CYS A 157 14.71 -7.70 2.33
C CYS A 157 15.93 -6.78 2.12
N ARG A 158 16.48 -6.73 0.89
CA ARG A 158 17.65 -5.92 0.57
C ARG A 158 17.32 -4.58 -0.09
N THR A 159 18.31 -3.70 -0.16
CA THR A 159 18.24 -2.44 -0.92
C THR A 159 18.00 -2.71 -2.41
N LYS A 160 16.92 -2.16 -2.98
CA LYS A 160 16.60 -2.19 -4.41
C LYS A 160 15.53 -1.14 -4.76
N ALA A 161 15.50 -0.73 -6.04
CA ALA A 161 14.55 0.27 -6.52
C ALA A 161 13.11 -0.27 -6.60
N PHE A 162 12.95 -1.51 -7.05
CA PHE A 162 11.64 -2.15 -7.25
C PHE A 162 11.56 -3.48 -6.51
N ARG A 163 10.38 -3.74 -5.93
CA ARG A 163 10.07 -4.96 -5.17
C ARG A 163 8.89 -5.67 -5.81
N GLN A 164 9.20 -6.52 -6.77
CA GLN A 164 8.26 -7.37 -7.50
C GLN A 164 8.82 -8.80 -7.57
N LEU A 165 7.96 -9.79 -7.85
CA LEU A 165 8.38 -11.18 -7.93
C LEU A 165 9.58 -11.39 -8.87
N THR A 166 9.55 -10.76 -10.02
CA THR A 166 10.63 -10.82 -11.04
C THR A 166 11.94 -10.18 -10.61
N THR A 167 11.91 -9.28 -9.62
CA THR A 167 13.10 -8.61 -9.07
C THR A 167 13.51 -9.16 -7.72
N ALA A 168 12.76 -10.10 -7.16
CA ALA A 168 13.07 -10.76 -5.88
C ALA A 168 14.03 -11.94 -6.03
N ALA A 169 14.21 -12.39 -7.27
CA ALA A 169 15.14 -13.48 -7.61
C ALA A 169 16.54 -12.96 -7.84
#